data_7abdd7159732da76e6038fbb66987138
#
_entry.id   7abdd7159732da76e6038fbb66987138
#
_cell.length_a   1.000
_cell.length_b   1.000
_cell.length_c   1.000
_cell.angle_alpha   90.00
_cell.angle_beta   90.00
_cell.angle_gamma   90.00
#
_symmetry.space_group_name_H-M   'P 1'
#
loop_
_entity.id
_entity.type
_entity.pdbx_description
1 polymer ?
#
loop_
_entity_poly.entity_id
_entity_poly.type
_entity_poly.pdbx_seq_one_letter_code
_entity_poly.pdbx_strand_id
1 'polypeptide(L)'
;MWAQCGGYNANPLKPFTALAMAQPLKGMSPDSPDDETRKPVPRAWTRHYMGADGTTNGRVFTSTYGASNDIENEGYRRLLINACFWAVGMEQSIKPDADVSFVGPFNGTWARGKGRRKGGTKPADLAGWESPIIPLQK
;
A
#
# COMPACT_ATOMS: atom_id res chain seq x y z
N MET A 1 4.93 -12.29 1.96
CA MET A 1 4.45 -11.36 3.00
C MET A 1 3.12 -11.87 3.54
N TRP A 2 2.98 -11.98 4.83
CA TRP A 2 1.69 -12.20 5.48
C TRP A 2 1.07 -10.87 5.88
N ALA A 3 -0.22 -10.66 5.58
CA ALA A 3 -0.95 -9.48 5.96
C ALA A 3 -2.17 -9.89 6.80
N GLN A 4 -2.27 -9.33 7.99
CA GLN A 4 -3.32 -9.68 8.95
C GLN A 4 -4.69 -9.10 8.59
N CYS A 5 -4.76 -8.10 7.72
CA CYS A 5 -6.03 -7.51 7.29
C CYS A 5 -6.77 -8.40 6.30
N GLY A 6 -8.09 -8.43 6.42
CA GLY A 6 -8.95 -9.06 5.43
C GLY A 6 -8.78 -8.39 4.08
N GLY A 7 -8.68 -9.21 3.05
CA GLY A 7 -8.58 -8.70 1.69
C GLY A 7 -9.92 -8.66 1.00
N TYR A 8 -10.07 -7.68 0.11
CA TYR A 8 -11.21 -7.60 -0.77
C TYR A 8 -11.13 -8.68 -1.87
N ASN A 9 -12.26 -9.19 -2.31
CA ASN A 9 -12.34 -9.88 -3.59
C ASN A 9 -12.22 -8.83 -4.69
N ALA A 10 -10.99 -8.42 -4.97
CA ALA A 10 -10.72 -7.45 -6.00
C ALA A 10 -10.97 -8.08 -7.37
N ASN A 11 -11.72 -7.38 -8.20
CA ASN A 11 -11.92 -7.73 -9.60
C ASN A 11 -11.52 -6.52 -10.46
N PRO A 12 -10.21 -6.32 -10.68
CA PRO A 12 -9.72 -5.19 -11.43
C PRO A 12 -10.27 -5.16 -12.86
N LEU A 13 -10.60 -3.97 -13.34
CA LEU A 13 -10.98 -3.78 -14.74
C LEU A 13 -9.81 -4.12 -15.67
N LYS A 14 -10.06 -4.94 -16.66
CA LYS A 14 -9.07 -5.33 -17.68
C LYS A 14 -8.84 -4.20 -18.70
N PRO A 15 -7.63 -4.10 -19.26
CA PRO A 15 -6.43 -4.86 -18.93
C PRO A 15 -5.76 -4.35 -17.65
N PHE A 16 -5.16 -5.27 -16.89
CA PHE A 16 -4.33 -4.95 -15.73
C PHE A 16 -3.18 -5.94 -15.60
N THR A 17 -2.11 -5.54 -14.92
CA THR A 17 -0.98 -6.41 -14.57
C THR A 17 -0.99 -6.63 -13.07
N ALA A 18 -1.17 -7.88 -12.64
CA ALA A 18 -1.06 -8.24 -11.22
C ALA A 18 0.42 -8.24 -10.81
N LEU A 19 0.74 -7.49 -9.76
CA LEU A 19 2.08 -7.42 -9.15
C LEU A 19 2.18 -8.34 -7.93
N ALA A 20 1.08 -8.51 -7.21
CA ALA A 20 1.00 -9.42 -6.08
C ALA A 20 -0.36 -10.11 -6.03
N MET A 21 -0.31 -11.41 -5.77
CA MET A 21 -1.48 -12.24 -5.51
C MET A 21 -1.46 -12.66 -4.05
N ALA A 22 -2.61 -12.83 -3.44
CA ALA A 22 -2.70 -13.40 -2.10
C ALA A 22 -3.66 -14.57 -2.06
N GLN A 23 -3.21 -15.64 -1.43
CA GLN A 23 -4.02 -16.79 -1.07
C GLN A 23 -4.65 -16.54 0.30
N PRO A 24 -5.97 -16.59 0.44
CA PRO A 24 -6.62 -16.59 1.75
C PRO A 24 -6.23 -17.81 2.58
N LEU A 25 -6.06 -17.62 3.89
CA LEU A 25 -5.79 -18.69 4.84
C LEU A 25 -7.06 -19.06 5.62
N LYS A 26 -7.12 -20.28 6.15
CA LYS A 26 -8.23 -20.75 7.01
C LYS A 26 -8.23 -20.14 8.41
N GLY A 27 -7.14 -19.46 8.79
CA GLY A 27 -6.97 -18.87 10.12
C GLY A 27 -6.28 -17.50 10.08
N MET A 28 -6.01 -16.97 11.26
CA MET A 28 -5.41 -15.64 11.45
C MET A 28 -3.93 -15.71 11.86
N SER A 29 -3.27 -16.83 11.59
CA SER A 29 -1.83 -17.01 11.76
C SER A 29 -1.14 -17.14 10.41
N PRO A 30 0.10 -16.67 10.27
CA PRO A 30 0.89 -16.87 9.05
C PRO A 30 1.11 -18.34 8.70
N ASP A 31 1.08 -19.23 9.71
CA ASP A 31 1.26 -20.67 9.56
C ASP A 31 -0.07 -21.43 9.32
N SER A 32 -1.18 -20.70 9.21
CA SER A 32 -2.46 -21.32 8.90
C SER A 32 -2.46 -21.88 7.49
N PRO A 33 -3.10 -23.05 7.26
CA PRO A 33 -3.17 -23.64 5.94
C PRO A 33 -3.98 -22.75 4.97
N ASP A 34 -3.69 -22.90 3.71
CA ASP A 34 -4.43 -22.24 2.63
C ASP A 34 -5.93 -22.61 2.69
N ASP A 35 -6.77 -21.63 2.42
CA ASP A 35 -8.19 -21.87 2.21
C ASP A 35 -8.43 -22.25 0.74
N GLU A 36 -8.44 -23.53 0.48
CA GLU A 36 -8.65 -24.10 -0.86
C GLU A 36 -10.03 -23.78 -1.46
N THR A 37 -10.99 -23.36 -0.61
CA THR A 37 -12.32 -22.94 -1.07
C THR A 37 -12.32 -21.56 -1.69
N ARG A 38 -11.23 -20.81 -1.52
CA ARG A 38 -11.03 -19.46 -2.04
C ARG A 38 -9.87 -19.41 -3.03
N LYS A 39 -10.13 -18.79 -4.17
CA LYS A 39 -9.08 -18.56 -5.17
C LYS A 39 -8.16 -17.43 -4.73
N PRO A 40 -6.87 -17.48 -5.14
CA PRO A 40 -5.98 -16.32 -5.01
C PRO A 40 -6.58 -15.09 -5.68
N VAL A 41 -6.41 -13.94 -5.05
CA VAL A 41 -6.94 -12.67 -5.53
C VAL A 41 -5.83 -11.63 -5.69
N PRO A 42 -5.93 -10.72 -6.68
CA PRO A 42 -4.99 -9.63 -6.82
C PRO A 42 -4.98 -8.74 -5.57
N ARG A 43 -3.79 -8.41 -5.09
CA ARG A 43 -3.58 -7.50 -3.95
C ARG A 43 -2.86 -6.22 -4.32
N ALA A 44 -2.05 -6.29 -5.35
CA ALA A 44 -1.45 -5.12 -5.95
C ALA A 44 -1.42 -5.30 -7.46
N TRP A 45 -1.79 -4.29 -8.19
CA TRP A 45 -1.82 -4.30 -9.64
C TRP A 45 -1.60 -2.93 -10.23
N THR A 46 -1.21 -2.91 -11.49
CA THR A 46 -1.14 -1.70 -12.30
C THR A 46 -2.07 -1.80 -13.50
N ARG A 47 -2.48 -0.65 -13.98
CA ARG A 47 -3.17 -0.51 -15.26
C ARG A 47 -2.91 0.87 -15.86
N HIS A 48 -3.17 0.98 -17.14
CA HIS A 48 -3.26 2.26 -17.83
C HIS A 48 -4.73 2.64 -18.05
N TYR A 49 -4.99 3.92 -18.16
CA TYR A 49 -6.30 4.43 -18.56
C TYR A 49 -6.14 5.58 -19.55
N MET A 50 -7.14 5.73 -20.41
CA MET A 50 -7.23 6.88 -21.30
C MET A 50 -8.02 7.98 -20.59
N GLY A 51 -7.47 9.18 -20.58
CA GLY A 51 -8.16 10.36 -20.08
C GLY A 51 -9.42 10.70 -20.89
N ALA A 52 -10.31 11.50 -20.32
CA ALA A 52 -11.53 11.93 -21.00
C ALA A 52 -11.26 12.76 -22.27
N ASP A 53 -10.07 13.32 -22.39
CA ASP A 53 -9.58 14.05 -23.57
C ASP A 53 -9.19 13.14 -24.75
N GLY A 54 -9.21 11.82 -24.55
CA GLY A 54 -8.84 10.80 -25.55
C GLY A 54 -7.35 10.77 -25.91
N THR A 55 -6.52 11.57 -25.27
CA THR A 55 -5.09 11.72 -25.59
C THR A 55 -4.17 11.41 -24.41
N THR A 56 -4.59 11.71 -23.20
CA THR A 56 -3.81 11.49 -21.99
C THR A 56 -3.84 10.02 -21.60
N ASN A 57 -2.67 9.39 -21.53
CA ASN A 57 -2.52 8.04 -21.04
C ASN A 57 -2.03 8.07 -19.58
N GLY A 58 -2.93 7.76 -18.66
CA GLY A 58 -2.65 7.76 -17.23
C GLY A 58 -2.22 6.37 -16.72
N ARG A 59 -1.49 6.36 -15.61
CA ARG A 59 -1.01 5.18 -14.90
C ARG A 59 -1.70 5.06 -13.55
N VAL A 60 -2.14 3.87 -13.21
CA VAL A 60 -2.77 3.57 -11.91
C VAL A 60 -2.06 2.40 -11.27
N PHE A 61 -1.60 2.60 -10.06
CA PHE A 61 -1.25 1.53 -9.13
C PHE A 61 -2.32 1.43 -8.06
N THR A 62 -2.71 0.21 -7.75
CA THR A 62 -3.66 -0.08 -6.66
C THR A 62 -3.10 -1.17 -5.77
N SER A 63 -3.21 -0.96 -4.46
CA SER A 63 -2.94 -1.98 -3.45
C SER A 63 -4.13 -2.10 -2.51
N THR A 64 -4.50 -3.31 -2.16
CA THR A 64 -5.55 -3.62 -1.16
C THR A 64 -4.96 -4.08 0.18
N TYR A 65 -3.67 -3.99 0.37
CA TYR A 65 -3.05 -4.05 1.69
C TYR A 65 -3.42 -2.79 2.46
N GLY A 66 -3.76 -2.90 3.73
CA GLY A 66 -4.42 -1.78 4.36
C GLY A 66 -4.19 -1.51 5.83
N ALA A 67 -3.51 -2.38 6.56
CA ALA A 67 -3.15 -2.06 7.94
C ALA A 67 -1.85 -1.24 7.96
N SER A 68 -1.74 -0.26 8.87
CA SER A 68 -0.54 0.58 8.93
C SER A 68 0.71 -0.21 9.31
N ASN A 69 0.58 -1.31 10.04
CA ASN A 69 1.70 -2.19 10.37
C ASN A 69 2.16 -3.06 9.18
N ASP A 70 1.38 -3.20 8.12
CA ASP A 70 1.84 -3.90 6.90
C ASP A 70 3.06 -3.21 6.29
N ILE A 71 3.20 -1.89 6.49
CA ILE A 71 4.34 -1.11 5.99
C ILE A 71 5.65 -1.45 6.72
N GLU A 72 5.61 -2.16 7.85
CA GLU A 72 6.80 -2.68 8.54
C GLU A 72 7.50 -3.77 7.71
N ASN A 73 6.79 -4.39 6.76
CA ASN A 73 7.39 -5.30 5.81
C ASN A 73 8.19 -4.53 4.74
N GLU A 74 9.48 -4.80 4.66
CA GLU A 74 10.38 -4.13 3.71
C GLU A 74 9.94 -4.30 2.26
N GLY A 75 9.54 -5.51 1.87
CA GLY A 75 9.08 -5.79 0.51
C GLY A 75 7.84 -4.98 0.15
N TYR A 76 6.96 -4.73 1.11
CA TYR A 76 5.79 -3.88 0.89
C TYR A 76 6.18 -2.40 0.74
N ARG A 77 7.09 -1.88 1.57
CA ARG A 77 7.63 -0.53 1.40
C ARG A 77 8.25 -0.36 0.02
N ARG A 78 9.08 -1.31 -0.39
CA ARG A 78 9.72 -1.33 -1.71
C ARG A 78 8.69 -1.31 -2.84
N LEU A 79 7.63 -2.11 -2.73
CA LEU A 79 6.55 -2.12 -3.70
C LEU A 79 5.89 -0.74 -3.83
N LEU A 80 5.59 -0.08 -2.70
CA LEU A 80 4.96 1.25 -2.70
C LEU A 80 5.87 2.32 -3.30
N ILE A 81 7.15 2.34 -2.92
CA ILE A 81 8.12 3.32 -3.43
C ILE A 81 8.31 3.13 -4.93
N ASN A 82 8.48 1.90 -5.38
CA ASN A 82 8.63 1.60 -6.80
C ASN A 82 7.36 1.95 -7.58
N ALA A 83 6.19 1.76 -6.99
CA ALA A 83 4.92 2.18 -7.59
C ALA A 83 4.83 3.70 -7.77
N CYS A 84 5.36 4.48 -6.81
CA CYS A 84 5.44 5.94 -6.95
C CYS A 84 6.34 6.34 -8.13
N PHE A 85 7.55 5.77 -8.23
CA PHE A 85 8.43 6.02 -9.37
C PHE A 85 7.76 5.65 -10.69
N TRP A 86 7.15 4.48 -10.76
CA TRP A 86 6.44 4.03 -11.95
C TRP A 86 5.28 4.96 -12.32
N ALA A 87 4.51 5.41 -11.35
CA ALA A 87 3.34 6.25 -11.60
C ALA A 87 3.70 7.60 -12.25
N VAL A 88 4.88 8.14 -11.93
CA VAL A 88 5.39 9.40 -12.48
C VAL A 88 6.34 9.23 -13.67
N GLY A 89 6.51 7.99 -14.18
CA GLY A 89 7.36 7.73 -15.37
C GLY A 89 8.85 7.71 -15.09
N MET A 90 9.26 7.38 -13.86
CA MET A 90 10.66 7.36 -13.43
C MET A 90 11.16 5.93 -13.18
N GLU A 91 10.73 4.96 -13.98
CA GLU A 91 11.10 3.54 -13.82
C GLU A 91 12.60 3.31 -13.84
N GLN A 92 13.33 4.09 -14.62
CA GLN A 92 14.79 4.03 -14.70
C GLN A 92 15.49 4.39 -13.38
N SER A 93 14.78 5.03 -12.47
CA SER A 93 15.29 5.37 -11.12
C SER A 93 15.05 4.27 -10.09
N ILE A 94 14.32 3.21 -10.45
CA ILE A 94 14.08 2.07 -9.57
C ILE A 94 15.34 1.23 -9.47
N LYS A 95 15.88 1.12 -8.26
CA LYS A 95 17.05 0.29 -7.98
C LYS A 95 16.63 -0.91 -7.12
N PRO A 96 17.09 -2.14 -7.45
CA PRO A 96 16.75 -3.34 -6.68
C PRO A 96 17.19 -3.26 -5.21
N ASP A 97 18.29 -2.57 -4.95
CA ASP A 97 18.96 -2.40 -3.66
C ASP A 97 18.69 -1.04 -3.00
N ALA A 98 17.70 -0.27 -3.51
CA ALA A 98 17.35 1.02 -2.92
C ALA A 98 17.03 0.85 -1.42
N ASP A 99 17.56 1.74 -0.59
CA ASP A 99 17.20 1.82 0.80
C ASP A 99 15.74 2.28 0.94
N VAL A 100 14.93 1.45 1.59
CA VAL A 100 13.53 1.71 1.86
C VAL A 100 13.26 1.72 3.37
N SER A 101 14.27 1.97 4.16
CA SER A 101 14.17 2.10 5.61
C SER A 101 13.27 3.28 6.01
N PHE A 102 12.75 3.23 7.22
CA PHE A 102 12.05 4.40 7.78
C PHE A 102 13.03 5.52 8.06
N VAL A 103 12.64 6.74 7.71
CA VAL A 103 13.47 7.93 7.98
C VAL A 103 13.41 8.34 9.46
N GLY A 104 12.35 7.96 10.16
CA GLY A 104 12.18 8.25 11.58
C GLY A 104 11.47 7.10 12.31
N PRO A 105 11.16 7.26 13.59
CA PRO A 105 10.44 6.26 14.36
C PRO A 105 9.07 5.96 13.71
N PHE A 106 8.79 4.70 13.50
CA PHE A 106 7.51 4.24 13.01
C PHE A 106 6.95 3.20 13.96
N ASN A 107 5.68 3.35 14.33
CA ASN A 107 4.95 2.41 15.15
C ASN A 107 3.59 2.15 14.48
N GLY A 108 3.55 1.15 13.64
CA GLY A 108 2.36 0.72 12.94
C GLY A 108 1.31 0.19 13.90
N THR A 109 0.07 0.57 13.72
CA THR A 109 -1.04 0.03 14.48
C THR A 109 -2.00 -0.73 13.60
N TRP A 110 -2.54 -1.81 14.13
CA TRP A 110 -3.64 -2.52 13.50
C TRP A 110 -4.87 -1.63 13.37
N ALA A 111 -5.58 -1.71 12.26
CA ALA A 111 -6.70 -0.84 11.89
C ALA A 111 -7.89 -0.80 12.87
N ARG A 112 -7.90 -1.65 13.89
CA ARG A 112 -8.90 -1.67 14.95
C ARG A 112 -8.26 -1.56 16.32
N GLY A 113 -7.71 -0.39 16.64
CA GLY A 113 -7.57 -0.04 18.05
C GLY A 113 -8.94 -0.11 18.72
N LYS A 114 -9.05 -0.79 19.87
CA LYS A 114 -10.23 -0.72 20.71
C LYS A 114 -10.43 0.74 21.12
N GLY A 115 -11.30 1.44 20.44
CA GLY A 115 -11.64 2.83 20.78
C GLY A 115 -12.08 3.58 19.53
N ARG A 116 -13.32 4.02 19.55
CA ARG A 116 -13.78 5.06 18.63
C ARG A 116 -12.85 6.24 18.85
N ARG A 117 -12.12 6.70 17.83
CA ARG A 117 -11.33 7.93 17.93
C ARG A 117 -12.24 9.02 18.47
N LYS A 118 -11.96 9.49 19.67
CA LYS A 118 -12.61 10.70 20.20
C LYS A 118 -12.26 11.82 19.25
N GLY A 119 -13.27 12.37 18.58
CA GLY A 119 -13.17 13.50 17.66
C GLY A 119 -11.94 13.41 16.76
N GLY A 120 -12.11 13.12 15.47
CA GLY A 120 -10.96 12.92 14.57
C GLY A 120 -10.00 14.10 14.64
N THR A 121 -8.70 13.80 14.56
CA THR A 121 -7.65 14.80 14.35
C THR A 121 -8.01 15.64 13.12
N LYS A 122 -8.19 16.93 13.31
CA LYS A 122 -8.44 17.86 12.21
C LYS A 122 -7.09 18.28 11.59
N PRO A 123 -7.04 18.67 10.33
CA PRO A 123 -5.81 19.22 9.74
C PRO A 123 -5.20 20.37 10.57
N ALA A 124 -6.03 21.21 11.18
CA ALA A 124 -5.60 22.29 12.06
C ALA A 124 -4.88 21.78 13.32
N ASP A 125 -5.20 20.60 13.82
CA ASP A 125 -4.55 20.00 14.99
C ASP A 125 -3.13 19.50 14.66
N LEU A 126 -2.82 19.37 13.37
CA LEU A 126 -1.50 19.00 12.84
C LEU A 126 -0.71 20.24 12.41
N ALA A 127 -1.26 21.43 12.53
CA ALA A 127 -0.54 22.66 12.24
C ALA A 127 0.66 22.80 13.20
N GLY A 128 1.85 22.88 12.64
CA GLY A 128 3.10 22.89 13.41
C GLY A 128 3.70 21.51 13.71
N TRP A 129 3.08 20.43 13.23
CA TRP A 129 3.71 19.10 13.30
C TRP A 129 5.01 19.09 12.49
N GLU A 130 6.12 18.82 13.19
CA GLU A 130 7.44 18.75 12.57
C GLU A 130 7.58 17.38 11.88
N SER A 131 7.70 17.41 10.54
CA SER A 131 8.03 16.22 9.77
C SER A 131 9.51 15.86 9.97
N PRO A 132 9.86 14.60 10.26
CA PRO A 132 11.25 14.19 10.31
C PRO A 132 11.95 14.27 8.93
N ILE A 133 11.18 14.39 7.86
CA ILE A 133 11.69 14.42 6.47
C ILE A 133 11.88 15.86 5.98
N ILE A 134 11.02 16.78 6.37
CA ILE A 134 11.04 18.17 5.94
C ILE A 134 11.08 19.03 7.21
N PRO A 135 12.27 19.53 7.59
CA PRO A 135 12.35 20.52 8.66
C PRO A 135 11.50 21.73 8.27
N LEU A 136 10.61 22.16 9.16
CA LEU A 136 9.89 23.40 8.98
C LEU A 136 10.92 24.52 8.86
N GLN A 137 10.99 25.17 7.71
CA GLN A 137 11.74 26.43 7.60
C GLN A 137 11.03 27.45 8.49
N LYS A 138 11.73 27.91 9.52
CA LYS A 138 11.26 29.00 10.38
C LYS A 138 11.29 30.32 9.63
#